data_e1f3b870aa3127843fec58369fa8c28f
#
_entry.id   e1f3b870aa3127843fec58369fa8c28f
#
_cell.length_a   1.000
_cell.length_b   1.000
_cell.length_c   1.000
_cell.angle_alpha   90.00
_cell.angle_beta   90.00
_cell.angle_gamma   90.00
#
_symmetry.space_group_name_H-M   'P 1'
#
loop_
_entity.id
_entity.type
_entity.pdbx_description
1 polymer ?
#
loop_
_entity_poly.entity_id
_entity_poly.type
_entity_poly.pdbx_seq_one_letter_code
_entity_poly.pdbx_strand_id
1 'polypeptide(L)'
;MKYWYIGAAALVFAVAARVLLCRKKTSPNPEIDGGVRHFHDANAPKEINATEITDFRYKFSTVDLMREDSPIAGHLFTLYACQKEGCFELRDRSKEEGKKTFAPDETFFGKLQQIVSQYAFAQHNGQHYRVSGLPPHFGMELEIRYASGEEIRASNNQSCFLPLEAMEALVALFEQKQ
;
A
#
# COMPACT_ATOMS: atom_id res chain seq x y z
N MET A 1 -62.73 27.69 3.25
CA MET A 1 -62.01 26.85 4.24
C MET A 1 -61.62 25.43 3.74
N LYS A 2 -61.60 25.16 2.43
CA LYS A 2 -61.26 23.80 1.91
C LYS A 2 -59.82 23.62 1.43
N TYR A 3 -59.03 24.69 1.34
CA TYR A 3 -57.67 24.62 0.79
C TYR A 3 -56.57 24.47 1.83
N TRP A 4 -56.86 24.63 3.11
CA TRP A 4 -55.87 24.49 4.17
C TRP A 4 -55.45 23.04 4.45
N TYR A 5 -56.36 22.08 4.18
CA TYR A 5 -56.08 20.66 4.39
C TYR A 5 -55.18 20.05 3.32
N ILE A 6 -55.17 20.62 2.12
CA ILE A 6 -54.33 20.11 1.01
C ILE A 6 -52.86 20.46 1.28
N GLY A 7 -52.57 21.64 1.81
CA GLY A 7 -51.19 22.06 2.16
C GLY A 7 -50.58 21.24 3.30
N ALA A 8 -51.35 20.92 4.30
CA ALA A 8 -50.89 20.12 5.45
C ALA A 8 -50.57 18.67 5.07
N ALA A 9 -51.41 18.07 4.21
CA ALA A 9 -51.17 16.69 3.72
C ALA A 9 -49.90 16.60 2.86
N ALA A 10 -49.63 17.59 1.99
CA ALA A 10 -48.42 17.62 1.14
C ALA A 10 -47.16 17.78 1.98
N LEU A 11 -47.19 18.56 3.07
CA LEU A 11 -46.07 18.76 3.94
C LEU A 11 -45.71 17.50 4.76
N VAL A 12 -46.72 16.76 5.23
CA VAL A 12 -46.55 15.50 5.96
C VAL A 12 -45.95 14.43 5.03
N PHE A 13 -46.39 14.36 3.76
CA PHE A 13 -45.85 13.42 2.77
C PHE A 13 -44.41 13.76 2.42
N ALA A 14 -44.02 15.04 2.30
CA ALA A 14 -42.67 15.44 2.00
C ALA A 14 -41.68 15.14 3.14
N VAL A 15 -42.13 15.30 4.40
CA VAL A 15 -41.33 14.97 5.58
C VAL A 15 -41.17 13.45 5.73
N ALA A 16 -42.26 12.68 5.52
CA ALA A 16 -42.24 11.22 5.56
C ALA A 16 -41.35 10.64 4.46
N ALA A 17 -41.39 11.18 3.24
CA ALA A 17 -40.52 10.76 2.16
C ALA A 17 -39.00 11.09 2.44
N ARG A 18 -38.69 12.23 3.04
CA ARG A 18 -37.32 12.55 3.46
C ARG A 18 -36.83 11.63 4.58
N VAL A 19 -37.65 11.31 5.57
CA VAL A 19 -37.28 10.39 6.64
C VAL A 19 -37.05 8.97 6.12
N LEU A 20 -37.85 8.51 5.15
CA LEU A 20 -37.64 7.22 4.50
C LEU A 20 -36.41 7.19 3.59
N LEU A 21 -36.06 8.30 2.92
CA LEU A 21 -34.85 8.40 2.11
C LEU A 21 -33.58 8.55 2.99
N CYS A 22 -33.67 9.20 4.15
CA CYS A 22 -32.57 9.24 5.12
C CYS A 22 -32.35 7.90 5.83
N ARG A 23 -33.41 7.08 6.03
CA ARG A 23 -33.26 5.74 6.63
C ARG A 23 -32.60 4.72 5.70
N LYS A 24 -32.50 4.96 4.41
CA LYS A 24 -31.79 4.07 3.46
C LYS A 24 -30.28 4.30 3.36
N LYS A 25 -29.70 5.17 4.19
CA LYS A 25 -28.23 5.38 4.27
C LYS A 25 -27.58 4.97 5.60
N THR A 26 -28.22 4.16 6.40
CA THR A 26 -27.46 3.29 7.27
C THR A 26 -27.01 2.13 6.42
N SER A 27 -25.85 2.31 5.80
CA SER A 27 -25.01 1.18 5.44
C SER A 27 -25.00 0.26 6.66
N PRO A 28 -25.41 -1.00 6.57
CA PRO A 28 -25.17 -1.92 7.66
C PRO A 28 -23.68 -1.79 7.92
N ASN A 29 -23.34 -1.42 9.15
CA ASN A 29 -21.98 -1.55 9.63
C ASN A 29 -21.55 -2.95 9.18
N PRO A 30 -20.56 -3.13 8.33
CA PRO A 30 -20.10 -4.47 8.01
C PRO A 30 -19.36 -4.97 9.23
N GLU A 31 -20.14 -5.26 10.27
CA GLU A 31 -19.66 -6.10 11.34
C GLU A 31 -19.22 -7.41 10.71
N ILE A 32 -17.84 -7.57 10.63
CA ILE A 32 -17.32 -8.58 11.47
C ILE A 32 -17.62 -9.98 10.96
N ASP A 33 -17.46 -10.19 9.74
CA ASP A 33 -16.81 -11.38 9.27
C ASP A 33 -15.45 -10.88 8.82
N GLY A 34 -14.33 -11.56 9.12
CA GLY A 34 -13.01 -11.18 8.68
C GLY A 34 -12.95 -10.92 7.17
N GLY A 35 -13.74 -9.95 6.73
CA GLY A 35 -14.10 -9.70 5.36
C GLY A 35 -12.88 -9.29 4.60
N VAL A 36 -12.55 -10.07 3.57
CA VAL A 36 -11.52 -9.73 2.59
C VAL A 36 -12.04 -8.59 1.75
N ARG A 37 -11.39 -7.44 1.80
CA ARG A 37 -11.64 -6.32 0.90
C ARG A 37 -10.58 -6.31 -0.17
N HIS A 38 -11.00 -6.54 -1.39
CA HIS A 38 -10.15 -6.36 -2.56
C HIS A 38 -10.52 -5.05 -3.22
N PHE A 39 -9.56 -4.18 -3.37
CA PHE A 39 -9.64 -3.02 -4.24
C PHE A 39 -8.62 -3.20 -5.35
N HIS A 40 -9.09 -3.16 -6.58
CA HIS A 40 -8.23 -3.21 -7.75
C HIS A 40 -8.53 -2.00 -8.62
N ASP A 41 -7.54 -1.13 -8.80
CA ASP A 41 -7.62 -0.07 -9.77
C ASP A 41 -7.31 -0.63 -11.16
N ALA A 42 -8.37 -0.87 -11.92
CA ALA A 42 -8.24 -1.41 -13.28
C ALA A 42 -7.53 -0.43 -14.26
N ASN A 43 -7.44 0.86 -13.89
CA ASN A 43 -6.77 1.87 -14.71
C ASN A 43 -5.29 2.05 -14.34
N ALA A 44 -4.82 1.44 -13.24
CA ALA A 44 -3.42 1.51 -12.85
C ALA A 44 -2.55 0.85 -13.92
N PRO A 45 -1.57 1.56 -14.51
CA PRO A 45 -0.72 1.03 -15.56
C PRO A 45 0.07 -0.17 -15.05
N LYS A 46 0.11 -1.25 -15.85
CA LYS A 46 0.87 -2.48 -15.57
C LYS A 46 2.26 -2.46 -16.22
N GLU A 47 2.52 -1.43 -17.00
CA GLU A 47 3.80 -1.14 -17.60
C GLU A 47 4.17 0.29 -17.27
N ILE A 48 5.39 0.50 -16.82
CA ILE A 48 5.97 1.81 -16.50
C ILE A 48 7.14 2.00 -17.47
N ASN A 49 7.09 3.08 -18.24
CA ASN A 49 8.16 3.38 -19.21
C ASN A 49 9.26 4.25 -18.60
N ALA A 50 8.94 4.95 -17.52
CA ALA A 50 9.93 5.75 -16.81
C ALA A 50 10.99 4.88 -16.14
N THR A 51 12.22 5.40 -16.10
CA THR A 51 13.36 4.73 -15.48
C THR A 51 13.97 5.53 -14.32
N GLU A 52 13.55 6.77 -14.14
CA GLU A 52 14.07 7.65 -13.10
C GLU A 52 13.14 7.62 -11.88
N ILE A 53 13.50 6.78 -10.91
CA ILE A 53 12.80 6.70 -9.61
C ILE A 53 13.22 7.92 -8.78
N THR A 54 12.25 8.69 -8.24
CA THR A 54 12.47 9.80 -7.33
C THR A 54 12.20 9.45 -5.89
N ASP A 55 11.20 8.58 -5.67
CA ASP A 55 10.80 8.12 -4.36
C ASP A 55 10.51 6.63 -4.38
N PHE A 56 10.99 5.94 -3.36
CA PHE A 56 10.77 4.53 -3.15
C PHE A 56 10.44 4.28 -1.68
N ARG A 57 9.32 3.63 -1.44
CA ARG A 57 8.96 3.13 -0.11
C ARG A 57 8.46 1.71 -0.23
N TYR A 58 9.06 0.82 0.52
CA TYR A 58 8.60 -0.55 0.64
C TYR A 58 8.63 -1.00 2.09
N LYS A 59 7.47 -1.36 2.60
CA LYS A 59 7.29 -1.93 3.93
C LYS A 59 6.79 -3.34 3.75
N PHE A 60 7.42 -4.31 4.40
CA PHE A 60 7.05 -5.71 4.29
C PHE A 60 7.41 -6.51 5.52
N SER A 61 6.77 -7.67 5.65
CA SER A 61 6.98 -8.65 6.71
C SER A 61 7.43 -9.96 6.11
N THR A 62 8.45 -10.54 6.70
CA THR A 62 8.94 -11.89 6.37
C THR A 62 8.78 -12.84 7.57
N VAL A 63 7.96 -12.45 8.55
CA VAL A 63 7.74 -13.24 9.78
C VAL A 63 7.14 -14.61 9.49
N ASP A 64 6.31 -14.72 8.44
CA ASP A 64 5.66 -15.97 8.04
C ASP A 64 6.51 -16.82 7.08
N LEU A 65 7.70 -16.34 6.69
CA LEU A 65 8.60 -17.12 5.85
C LEU A 65 9.25 -18.23 6.67
N MET A 66 8.82 -19.46 6.45
CA MET A 66 9.42 -20.67 7.03
C MET A 66 10.74 -21.08 6.33
N ARG A 67 11.49 -20.12 5.83
CA ARG A 67 12.78 -20.34 5.16
C ARG A 67 13.90 -19.87 6.06
N GLU A 68 14.39 -20.75 6.89
CA GLU A 68 15.48 -20.49 7.84
C GLU A 68 16.81 -20.14 7.15
N ASP A 69 16.93 -20.45 5.86
CA ASP A 69 18.11 -20.16 5.03
C ASP A 69 18.15 -18.70 4.49
N SER A 70 17.05 -17.97 4.58
CA SER A 70 16.99 -16.57 4.11
C SER A 70 17.50 -15.59 5.17
N PRO A 71 18.42 -14.68 4.81
CA PRO A 71 18.95 -13.67 5.74
C PRO A 71 17.90 -12.66 6.21
N ILE A 72 16.75 -12.60 5.54
CA ILE A 72 15.65 -11.68 5.88
C ILE A 72 14.47 -12.38 6.58
N ALA A 73 14.55 -13.69 6.82
CA ALA A 73 13.46 -14.44 7.47
C ALA A 73 13.20 -13.92 8.90
N GLY A 74 11.94 -13.84 9.27
CA GLY A 74 11.52 -13.42 10.61
C GLY A 74 11.60 -11.92 10.89
N HIS A 75 11.81 -11.07 9.88
CA HIS A 75 12.00 -9.65 10.03
C HIS A 75 10.84 -8.79 9.52
N LEU A 76 10.82 -7.51 9.95
CA LEU A 76 9.87 -6.50 9.57
C LEU A 76 10.62 -5.28 9.00
N PHE A 77 10.67 -5.17 7.69
CA PHE A 77 11.44 -4.11 7.04
C PHE A 77 10.61 -2.90 6.66
N THR A 78 11.24 -1.75 6.67
CA THR A 78 10.84 -0.55 5.94
C THR A 78 12.06 -0.02 5.21
N LEU A 79 11.97 0.05 3.89
CA LEU A 79 12.97 0.63 3.00
C LEU A 79 12.43 1.97 2.50
N TYR A 80 13.23 3.01 2.59
CA TYR A 80 12.85 4.34 2.13
C TYR A 80 14.02 5.01 1.41
N ALA A 81 13.77 5.54 0.22
CA ALA A 81 14.71 6.35 -0.53
C ALA A 81 13.97 7.51 -1.17
N CYS A 82 14.38 8.73 -0.91
CA CYS A 82 13.87 9.95 -1.53
C CYS A 82 15.02 10.79 -2.07
N GLN A 83 15.06 10.94 -3.39
CA GLN A 83 16.12 11.67 -4.07
C GLN A 83 16.10 13.15 -3.69
N LYS A 84 14.92 13.78 -3.67
CA LYS A 84 14.75 15.20 -3.37
C LYS A 84 15.17 15.56 -1.95
N GLU A 85 14.88 14.69 -0.98
CA GLU A 85 15.19 14.92 0.42
C GLU A 85 16.59 14.44 0.80
N GLY A 86 17.24 13.67 -0.09
CA GLY A 86 18.51 13.02 0.23
C GLY A 86 18.40 12.05 1.41
N CYS A 87 17.19 11.49 1.62
CA CYS A 87 16.91 10.61 2.73
C CYS A 87 16.88 9.15 2.27
N PHE A 88 17.76 8.34 2.86
CA PHE A 88 17.87 6.92 2.56
C PHE A 88 17.90 6.14 3.87
N GLU A 89 16.94 5.25 4.03
CA GLU A 89 16.73 4.55 5.29
C GLU A 89 16.39 3.08 5.03
N LEU A 90 17.07 2.20 5.74
CA LEU A 90 16.63 0.85 6.01
C LEU A 90 16.27 0.75 7.48
N ARG A 91 15.08 0.26 7.79
CA ARG A 91 14.64 0.01 9.15
C ARG A 91 14.15 -1.42 9.28
N ASP A 92 14.85 -2.19 10.10
CA ASP A 92 14.39 -3.49 10.58
C ASP A 92 13.61 -3.27 11.89
N ARG A 93 12.29 -3.32 11.81
CA ARG A 93 11.39 -3.05 12.94
C ARG A 93 11.28 -4.22 13.92
N SER A 94 11.89 -5.37 13.61
CA SER A 94 12.01 -6.49 14.54
C SER A 94 13.11 -6.27 15.57
N LYS A 95 13.97 -5.26 15.37
CA LYS A 95 15.10 -4.90 16.24
C LYS A 95 14.89 -3.53 16.87
N GLU A 96 15.30 -3.37 18.12
CA GLU A 96 15.19 -2.10 18.85
C GLU A 96 16.02 -0.99 18.19
N GLU A 97 17.27 -1.30 17.80
CA GLU A 97 18.19 -0.38 17.08
C GLU A 97 18.26 -0.70 15.57
N GLY A 98 17.12 -1.08 14.97
CA GLY A 98 17.09 -1.58 13.58
C GLY A 98 17.09 -0.49 12.51
N LYS A 99 17.29 0.80 12.86
CA LYS A 99 17.30 1.89 11.87
C LYS A 99 18.73 2.18 11.41
N LYS A 100 18.92 2.15 10.10
CA LYS A 100 20.15 2.56 9.42
C LYS A 100 19.83 3.65 8.40
N THR A 101 20.59 4.74 8.40
CA THR A 101 20.56 5.75 7.34
C THR A 101 21.89 5.71 6.60
N PHE A 102 21.89 5.98 5.32
CA PHE A 102 23.07 5.93 4.49
C PHE A 102 23.04 7.02 3.41
N ALA A 103 24.19 7.34 2.85
CA ALA A 103 24.31 8.16 1.66
C ALA A 103 24.54 7.22 0.47
N PRO A 104 23.66 7.20 -0.54
CA PRO A 104 23.81 6.31 -1.68
C PRO A 104 24.89 6.81 -2.64
N ASP A 105 25.47 5.89 -3.37
CA ASP A 105 26.30 6.21 -4.53
C ASP A 105 25.42 6.65 -5.72
N GLU A 106 26.06 7.18 -6.76
CA GLU A 106 25.37 7.64 -7.99
C GLU A 106 24.63 6.49 -8.71
N THR A 107 25.01 5.24 -8.45
CA THR A 107 24.43 4.06 -9.10
C THR A 107 23.22 3.49 -8.38
N PHE A 108 22.91 3.96 -7.18
CA PHE A 108 21.86 3.40 -6.32
C PHE A 108 20.50 3.34 -7.02
N PHE A 109 20.01 4.46 -7.56
CA PHE A 109 18.69 4.49 -8.21
C PHE A 109 18.67 3.66 -9.50
N GLY A 110 19.79 3.57 -10.21
CA GLY A 110 19.93 2.68 -11.36
C GLY A 110 19.80 1.20 -10.98
N LYS A 111 20.48 0.78 -9.90
CA LYS A 111 20.36 -0.58 -9.35
C LYS A 111 18.94 -0.86 -8.83
N LEU A 112 18.33 0.13 -8.14
CA LEU A 112 16.94 0.02 -7.68
C LEU A 112 15.98 -0.19 -8.85
N GLN A 113 16.12 0.61 -9.92
CA GLN A 113 15.32 0.47 -11.14
C GLN A 113 15.52 -0.90 -11.81
N GLN A 114 16.74 -1.45 -11.81
CA GLN A 114 16.99 -2.79 -12.33
C GLN A 114 16.22 -3.86 -11.56
N ILE A 115 16.21 -3.80 -10.21
CA ILE A 115 15.43 -4.71 -9.37
C ILE A 115 13.94 -4.57 -9.66
N VAL A 116 13.42 -3.33 -9.70
CA VAL A 116 12.01 -3.05 -9.98
C VAL A 116 11.58 -3.63 -11.33
N SER A 117 12.42 -3.48 -12.35
CA SER A 117 12.15 -4.01 -13.70
C SER A 117 12.28 -5.53 -13.76
N GLN A 118 13.35 -6.10 -13.18
CA GLN A 118 13.63 -7.53 -13.20
C GLN A 118 12.50 -8.35 -12.59
N TYR A 119 11.91 -7.86 -11.51
CA TYR A 119 10.84 -8.53 -10.78
C TYR A 119 9.44 -8.00 -11.12
N ALA A 120 9.33 -7.22 -12.19
CA ALA A 120 8.08 -6.74 -12.77
C ALA A 120 7.11 -6.10 -11.75
N PHE A 121 7.60 -5.21 -10.89
CA PHE A 121 6.80 -4.59 -9.81
C PHE A 121 5.54 -3.90 -10.33
N ALA A 122 5.56 -3.34 -11.54
CA ALA A 122 4.41 -2.68 -12.16
C ALA A 122 3.20 -3.61 -12.35
N GLN A 123 3.40 -4.93 -12.43
CA GLN A 123 2.30 -5.89 -12.54
C GLN A 123 1.38 -5.88 -11.30
N HIS A 124 1.91 -5.45 -10.14
CA HIS A 124 1.15 -5.32 -8.91
C HIS A 124 0.50 -3.95 -8.71
N ASN A 125 0.75 -2.99 -9.62
CA ASN A 125 0.21 -1.64 -9.50
C ASN A 125 -1.32 -1.64 -9.39
N GLY A 126 -1.86 -0.85 -8.45
CA GLY A 126 -3.30 -0.76 -8.21
C GLY A 126 -3.92 -1.96 -7.48
N GLN A 127 -3.13 -2.93 -7.01
CA GLN A 127 -3.63 -4.06 -6.24
C GLN A 127 -3.60 -3.76 -4.74
N HIS A 128 -4.78 -3.77 -4.10
CA HIS A 128 -4.91 -3.51 -2.67
C HIS A 128 -5.78 -4.59 -2.02
N TYR A 129 -5.19 -5.39 -1.15
CA TYR A 129 -5.87 -6.45 -0.41
C TYR A 129 -5.85 -6.13 1.08
N ARG A 130 -7.01 -6.20 1.70
CA ARG A 130 -7.14 -5.96 3.13
C ARG A 130 -8.08 -6.97 3.76
N VAL A 131 -7.61 -7.62 4.79
CA VAL A 131 -8.39 -8.47 5.69
C VAL A 131 -8.55 -7.73 7.02
N SER A 132 -9.78 -7.70 7.55
CA SER A 132 -10.05 -7.10 8.85
C SER A 132 -9.54 -8.01 9.97
N GLY A 133 -9.03 -7.41 11.05
CA GLY A 133 -8.57 -8.15 12.23
C GLY A 133 -7.11 -8.59 12.19
N LEU A 134 -6.40 -8.44 11.07
CA LEU A 134 -4.96 -8.71 11.05
C LEU A 134 -4.16 -7.55 11.68
N PRO A 135 -3.06 -7.86 12.37
CA PRO A 135 -2.15 -6.85 12.87
C PRO A 135 -1.60 -5.95 11.74
N PRO A 136 -1.39 -4.64 11.99
CA PRO A 136 -1.01 -3.68 10.95
C PRO A 136 0.41 -3.86 10.39
N HIS A 137 1.17 -4.81 10.92
CA HIS A 137 2.55 -5.10 10.50
C HIS A 137 2.69 -6.36 9.66
N PHE A 138 1.61 -7.07 9.37
CA PHE A 138 1.63 -8.16 8.40
C PHE A 138 1.57 -7.64 6.96
N GLY A 139 2.09 -8.46 6.04
CA GLY A 139 2.03 -8.19 4.62
C GLY A 139 2.97 -7.09 4.13
N MET A 140 2.52 -6.33 3.13
CA MET A 140 3.35 -5.36 2.43
C MET A 140 2.60 -4.08 2.05
N GLU A 141 3.39 -3.01 1.87
CA GLU A 141 2.95 -1.74 1.31
C GLU A 141 4.08 -1.19 0.42
N LEU A 142 3.79 -1.01 -0.87
CA LEU A 142 4.72 -0.56 -1.90
C LEU A 142 4.26 0.77 -2.49
N GLU A 143 5.16 1.72 -2.57
CA GLU A 143 4.98 2.99 -3.26
C GLU A 143 6.28 3.35 -3.99
N ILE A 144 6.20 3.55 -5.31
CA ILE A 144 7.30 4.01 -6.15
C ILE A 144 6.80 5.19 -6.96
N ARG A 145 7.54 6.29 -7.00
CA ARG A 145 7.26 7.45 -7.83
C ARG A 145 8.41 7.72 -8.78
N TYR A 146 8.07 8.14 -9.97
CA TYR A 146 8.99 8.45 -11.04
C TYR A 146 8.99 9.95 -11.36
N ALA A 147 10.09 10.45 -11.91
CA ALA A 147 10.20 11.84 -12.37
C ALA A 147 9.17 12.20 -13.44
N SER A 148 8.71 11.22 -14.20
CA SER A 148 7.62 11.37 -15.19
C SER A 148 6.24 11.68 -14.60
N GLY A 149 6.07 11.44 -13.28
CA GLY A 149 4.78 11.44 -12.59
C GLY A 149 4.07 10.09 -12.59
N GLU A 150 4.61 9.06 -13.25
CA GLU A 150 4.11 7.71 -13.13
C GLU A 150 4.35 7.18 -11.71
N GLU A 151 3.50 6.26 -11.27
CA GLU A 151 3.64 5.66 -9.94
C GLU A 151 3.23 4.19 -9.92
N ILE A 152 3.80 3.45 -8.99
CA ILE A 152 3.38 2.09 -8.63
C ILE A 152 2.92 2.13 -7.18
N ARG A 153 1.69 1.68 -6.92
CA ARG A 153 1.14 1.52 -5.57
C ARG A 153 0.48 0.18 -5.43
N ALA A 154 0.88 -0.56 -4.41
CA ALA A 154 0.26 -1.86 -4.09
C ALA A 154 0.32 -2.10 -2.59
N SER A 155 -0.66 -2.82 -2.06
CA SER A 155 -0.67 -3.21 -0.65
C SER A 155 -1.40 -4.53 -0.42
N ASN A 156 -0.92 -5.29 0.55
CA ASN A 156 -1.57 -6.49 1.01
C ASN A 156 -1.22 -6.70 2.48
N ASN A 157 -2.20 -6.78 3.35
CA ASN A 157 -1.95 -6.96 4.78
C ASN A 157 -1.90 -8.43 5.23
N GLN A 158 -1.93 -9.38 4.28
CA GLN A 158 -1.82 -10.81 4.57
C GLN A 158 -0.45 -11.39 4.19
N SER A 159 0.08 -10.97 3.02
CA SER A 159 1.29 -11.56 2.43
C SER A 159 2.02 -10.55 1.55
N CYS A 160 3.21 -10.90 1.12
CA CYS A 160 3.97 -10.15 0.12
C CYS A 160 3.62 -10.62 -1.29
N PHE A 161 3.50 -9.69 -2.26
CA PHE A 161 3.37 -10.03 -3.68
C PHE A 161 4.72 -10.40 -4.30
N LEU A 162 5.77 -9.73 -3.83
CA LEU A 162 7.09 -9.87 -4.41
C LEU A 162 7.70 -11.21 -3.99
N PRO A 163 8.44 -11.87 -4.88
CA PRO A 163 9.18 -13.06 -4.55
C PRO A 163 10.29 -12.75 -3.53
N LEU A 164 10.71 -13.78 -2.79
CA LEU A 164 11.72 -13.65 -1.75
C LEU A 164 13.01 -13.05 -2.29
N GLU A 165 13.44 -13.47 -3.46
CA GLU A 165 14.66 -13.01 -4.13
C GLU A 165 14.63 -11.49 -4.42
N ALA A 166 13.46 -10.93 -4.74
CA ALA A 166 13.30 -9.49 -4.91
C ALA A 166 13.45 -8.74 -3.58
N MET A 167 12.86 -9.28 -2.51
CA MET A 167 12.97 -8.70 -1.18
C MET A 167 14.41 -8.75 -0.65
N GLU A 168 15.10 -9.86 -0.84
CA GLU A 168 16.52 -10.02 -0.50
C GLU A 168 17.41 -9.05 -1.29
N ALA A 169 17.19 -8.93 -2.60
CA ALA A 169 17.94 -8.00 -3.45
C ALA A 169 17.74 -6.54 -3.01
N LEU A 170 16.51 -6.15 -2.62
CA LEU A 170 16.24 -4.82 -2.10
C LEU A 170 16.94 -4.58 -0.76
N VAL A 171 16.84 -5.51 0.20
CA VAL A 171 17.52 -5.37 1.49
C VAL A 171 19.02 -5.28 1.29
N ALA A 172 19.61 -6.13 0.45
CA ALA A 172 21.04 -6.11 0.13
C ALA A 172 21.46 -4.76 -0.50
N LEU A 173 20.65 -4.18 -1.38
CA LEU A 173 20.91 -2.86 -1.96
C LEU A 173 20.95 -1.77 -0.89
N PHE A 174 20.01 -1.81 0.07
CA PHE A 174 19.92 -0.83 1.16
C PHE A 174 20.93 -1.08 2.29
N GLU A 175 21.55 -2.26 2.35
CA GLU A 175 22.61 -2.60 3.32
C GLU A 175 24.03 -2.38 2.78
N GLN A 176 24.20 -2.07 1.49
CA GLN A 176 25.50 -1.83 0.91
C GLN A 176 26.25 -0.76 1.71
N LYS A 177 27.33 -1.17 2.34
CA LYS A 177 28.30 -0.25 2.95
C LYS A 177 29.01 0.47 1.80
N GLN A 178 28.93 1.77 1.81
CA GLN A 178 29.87 2.61 1.07
C GLN A 178 31.19 2.69 1.79
#